data_562915752da5d8ecd442815a75975eb9
#
_entry.id   562915752da5d8ecd442815a75975eb9
#
_cell.length_a   1.000
_cell.length_b   1.000
_cell.length_c   1.000
_cell.angle_alpha   90.00
_cell.angle_beta   90.00
_cell.angle_gamma   90.00
#
_symmetry.space_group_name_H-M   'P 1'
#
loop_
_entity.id
_entity.type
_entity.pdbx_description
1 polymer ?
#
loop_
_entity_poly.entity_id
_entity_poly.type
_entity_poly.pdbx_seq_one_letter_code
_entity_poly.pdbx_strand_id
1 'polypeptide(L)'
;MKILFITIGFAPYSFSESLCNSKLVLAMQEKGWEIDVISRRDNGTNYSVEWGEPWSRLKAITHHVEYPLGNKIWRFVDIVKSSIKMDCFFIEGIRWAAHAYDLACKLCDGKKYDVIMTRSPSDIPHIVGYKLSKKTGIKWISNWNDPAATIWPEPYTYHFSKRKLRTLRRYERLCLMNSDAITYPAETLGSIFKKTYSFLSKKLCMEIPHIALIEGIVQQ
;
A
#
# COMPACT_ATOMS: atom_id res chain seq x y z
N MET A 1 18.58 -7.38 4.35
CA MET A 1 17.28 -7.72 3.76
C MET A 1 16.89 -6.63 2.79
N LYS A 2 16.41 -7.00 1.60
CA LYS A 2 15.99 -6.06 0.57
C LYS A 2 14.49 -6.14 0.33
N ILE A 3 13.79 -5.01 0.46
CA ILE A 3 12.33 -4.93 0.44
C ILE A 3 11.87 -4.11 -0.74
N LEU A 4 10.87 -4.62 -1.47
CA LEU A 4 10.08 -3.83 -2.40
C LEU A 4 8.82 -3.34 -1.68
N PHE A 5 8.77 -2.05 -1.37
CA PHE A 5 7.67 -1.41 -0.66
C PHE A 5 6.73 -0.72 -1.65
N ILE A 6 5.46 -1.08 -1.65
CA ILE A 6 4.47 -0.58 -2.61
C ILE A 6 3.35 0.14 -1.85
N THR A 7 3.20 1.43 -2.13
CA THR A 7 2.17 2.28 -1.50
C THR A 7 1.75 3.41 -2.45
N ILE A 8 0.57 3.98 -2.22
CA ILE A 8 0.14 5.15 -3.00
C ILE A 8 0.86 6.42 -2.52
N GLY A 9 0.98 6.61 -1.21
CA GLY A 9 1.55 7.81 -0.61
C GLY A 9 2.95 7.60 -0.05
N PHE A 10 3.89 8.47 -0.41
CA PHE A 10 5.25 8.46 0.11
C PHE A 10 5.89 9.85 0.02
N ALA A 11 6.99 10.06 0.76
CA ALA A 11 7.80 11.27 0.60
C ALA A 11 8.17 11.53 -0.86
N PRO A 12 8.29 12.78 -1.31
CA PRO A 12 8.26 14.02 -0.53
C PRO A 12 6.86 14.59 -0.25
N TYR A 13 5.81 13.91 -0.61
CA TYR A 13 4.44 14.41 -0.44
C TYR A 13 3.99 14.34 1.02
N SER A 14 3.51 15.46 1.57
CA SER A 14 3.21 15.63 2.99
C SER A 14 1.72 15.47 3.32
N PHE A 15 1.15 14.29 3.12
CA PHE A 15 -0.15 13.96 3.71
C PHE A 15 0.00 12.81 4.72
N SER A 16 -0.99 12.61 5.56
CA SER A 16 -0.92 11.73 6.73
C SER A 16 -0.32 10.36 6.44
N GLU A 17 -0.77 9.72 5.36
CA GLU A 17 -0.29 8.40 4.97
C GLU A 17 1.15 8.39 4.44
N SER A 18 1.52 9.44 3.70
CA SER A 18 2.91 9.59 3.26
C SER A 18 3.84 9.72 4.45
N LEU A 19 3.43 10.45 5.48
CA LEU A 19 4.17 10.60 6.72
C LEU A 19 4.33 9.24 7.42
N CYS A 20 3.25 8.49 7.61
CA CYS A 20 3.30 7.18 8.24
C CYS A 20 4.15 6.18 7.46
N ASN A 21 4.04 6.18 6.13
CA ASN A 21 4.80 5.29 5.26
C ASN A 21 6.29 5.62 5.30
N SER A 22 6.64 6.89 5.24
CA SER A 22 8.02 7.33 5.27
C SER A 22 8.69 7.06 6.61
N LYS A 23 7.98 7.26 7.74
CA LYS A 23 8.46 6.88 9.08
C LYS A 23 8.75 5.38 9.18
N LEU A 24 7.85 4.54 8.65
CA LEU A 24 8.05 3.10 8.65
C LEU A 24 9.29 2.72 7.84
N VAL A 25 9.45 3.29 6.63
CA VAL A 25 10.60 3.03 5.77
C VAL A 25 11.89 3.50 6.45
N LEU A 26 11.90 4.68 7.07
CA LEU A 26 13.05 5.19 7.81
C LEU A 26 13.45 4.22 8.93
N ALA A 27 12.50 3.78 9.74
CA ALA A 27 12.77 2.82 10.82
C ALA A 27 13.31 1.48 10.31
N MET A 28 12.82 1.00 9.16
CA MET A 28 13.36 -0.21 8.52
C MET A 28 14.79 0.01 8.01
N GLN A 29 15.10 1.17 7.44
CA GLN A 29 16.45 1.53 7.02
C GLN A 29 17.42 1.62 8.20
N GLU A 30 17.01 2.15 9.34
CA GLU A 30 17.81 2.21 10.57
C GLU A 30 18.14 0.82 11.13
N LYS A 31 17.34 -0.20 10.76
CA LYS A 31 17.65 -1.62 11.01
C LYS A 31 18.59 -2.24 9.96
N GLY A 32 19.12 -1.43 9.03
CA GLY A 32 20.04 -1.88 7.99
C GLY A 32 19.37 -2.57 6.79
N TRP A 33 18.07 -2.34 6.56
CA TRP A 33 17.38 -2.92 5.42
C TRP A 33 17.46 -1.97 4.22
N GLU A 34 17.61 -2.55 3.03
CA GLU A 34 17.55 -1.83 1.76
C GLU A 34 16.11 -1.79 1.25
N ILE A 35 15.62 -0.62 0.84
CA ILE A 35 14.23 -0.47 0.46
C ILE A 35 14.13 0.29 -0.85
N ASP A 36 13.49 -0.33 -1.83
CA ASP A 36 12.98 0.33 -3.02
C ASP A 36 11.47 0.59 -2.82
N VAL A 37 11.03 1.82 -3.09
CA VAL A 37 9.62 2.21 -2.92
C VAL A 37 8.98 2.45 -4.28
N ILE A 38 7.80 1.87 -4.49
CA ILE A 38 6.92 2.24 -5.60
C ILE A 38 5.78 3.08 -5.05
N SER A 39 5.64 4.29 -5.54
CA SER A 39 4.57 5.20 -5.12
C SER A 39 3.91 5.92 -6.29
N ARG A 40 2.80 6.60 -6.02
CA ARG A 40 2.15 7.46 -7.00
C ARG A 40 2.89 8.78 -7.11
N ARG A 41 3.02 9.28 -8.33
CA ARG A 41 3.38 10.67 -8.57
C ARG A 41 2.11 11.52 -8.53
N ASP A 42 2.04 12.44 -7.59
CA ASP A 42 0.95 13.41 -7.55
C ASP A 42 1.27 14.60 -8.47
N ASN A 43 0.54 14.67 -9.56
CA ASN A 43 0.64 15.77 -10.50
C ASN A 43 -0.18 16.95 -9.99
N GLY A 44 0.51 18.01 -9.52
CA GLY A 44 -0.09 19.33 -9.33
C GLY A 44 -0.90 19.55 -8.06
N THR A 45 -0.78 18.73 -7.06
CA THR A 45 -1.29 19.04 -5.73
C THR A 45 -0.25 19.80 -4.92
N ASN A 46 -0.66 20.91 -4.34
CA ASN A 46 0.18 21.77 -3.49
C ASN A 46 0.44 21.11 -2.13
N TYR A 47 1.13 19.98 -2.11
CA TYR A 47 1.61 19.45 -0.86
C TYR A 47 2.91 20.15 -0.47
N SER A 48 3.02 20.59 0.77
CA SER A 48 4.28 21.04 1.31
C SER A 48 5.28 19.89 1.22
N VAL A 49 6.43 20.16 0.64
CA VAL A 49 7.53 19.20 0.50
C VAL A 49 8.66 19.48 1.49
N GLU A 50 8.51 20.51 2.29
CA GLU A 50 9.49 20.89 3.29
C GLU A 50 9.27 20.06 4.56
N TRP A 51 9.88 18.91 4.58
CA TRP A 51 9.77 18.03 5.71
C TRP A 51 10.93 18.14 6.69
N GLY A 52 12.00 18.88 6.34
CA GLY A 52 13.19 19.02 7.16
C GLY A 52 13.81 17.69 7.59
N GLU A 53 14.44 17.69 8.75
CA GLU A 53 14.84 16.46 9.44
C GLU A 53 13.60 15.79 10.06
N PRO A 54 13.47 14.47 10.09
CA PRO A 54 14.48 13.46 9.71
C PRO A 54 14.40 12.96 8.26
N TRP A 55 13.65 13.61 7.38
CA TRP A 55 13.36 13.10 6.03
C TRP A 55 14.56 13.12 5.10
N SER A 56 15.52 14.01 5.33
CA SER A 56 16.82 14.04 4.66
C SER A 56 17.62 12.74 4.85
N ARG A 57 17.30 11.95 5.90
CA ARG A 57 17.93 10.65 6.16
C ARG A 57 17.33 9.49 5.37
N LEU A 58 16.22 9.70 4.65
CA LEU A 58 15.63 8.68 3.80
C LEU A 58 16.56 8.32 2.64
N LYS A 59 17.04 7.08 2.62
CA LYS A 59 17.91 6.53 1.57
C LYS A 59 17.18 5.60 0.61
N ALA A 60 15.87 5.42 0.81
CA ALA A 60 15.05 4.57 -0.06
C ALA A 60 15.00 5.13 -1.48
N ILE A 61 15.20 4.25 -2.46
CA ILE A 61 15.05 4.63 -3.87
C ILE A 61 13.55 4.62 -4.20
N THR A 62 13.01 5.81 -4.50
CA THR A 62 11.59 5.96 -4.82
C THR A 62 11.37 5.96 -6.33
N HIS A 63 10.55 5.03 -6.78
CA HIS A 63 10.09 4.91 -8.15
C HIS A 63 8.65 5.42 -8.24
N HIS A 64 8.47 6.57 -8.89
CA HIS A 64 7.13 7.11 -9.09
C HIS A 64 6.45 6.48 -10.31
N VAL A 65 5.23 6.00 -10.10
CA VAL A 65 4.42 5.43 -11.18
C VAL A 65 3.83 6.55 -12.02
N GLU A 66 4.22 6.58 -13.28
CA GLU A 66 3.68 7.47 -14.29
C GLU A 66 2.76 6.73 -15.23
N TYR A 67 1.65 7.33 -15.59
CA TYR A 67 0.74 6.83 -16.60
C TYR A 67 0.09 7.98 -17.37
N PRO A 68 -0.19 7.78 -18.67
CA PRO A 68 -0.72 8.86 -19.52
C PRO A 68 -2.06 9.36 -19.01
N LEU A 69 -2.21 10.67 -18.87
CA LEU A 69 -3.50 11.26 -18.50
C LEU A 69 -4.51 11.15 -19.65
N GLY A 70 -4.08 11.27 -20.90
CA GLY A 70 -4.86 11.06 -22.11
C GLY A 70 -6.23 11.76 -22.14
N ASN A 71 -6.92 11.72 -23.27
CA ASN A 71 -8.32 12.13 -23.35
C ASN A 71 -9.26 11.07 -22.71
N LYS A 72 -10.54 11.38 -22.58
CA LYS A 72 -11.53 10.52 -21.92
C LYS A 72 -11.61 9.11 -22.55
N ILE A 73 -11.48 9.00 -23.88
CA ILE A 73 -11.55 7.72 -24.61
C ILE A 73 -10.33 6.87 -24.28
N TRP A 74 -9.11 7.42 -24.39
CA TRP A 74 -7.89 6.72 -24.03
C TRP A 74 -7.86 6.32 -22.57
N ARG A 75 -8.35 7.18 -21.68
CA ARG A 75 -8.48 6.86 -20.26
C ARG A 75 -9.41 5.68 -20.02
N PHE A 76 -10.53 5.59 -20.74
CA PHE A 76 -11.45 4.46 -20.64
C PHE A 76 -10.78 3.16 -21.14
N VAL A 77 -10.13 3.21 -22.32
CA VAL A 77 -9.40 2.06 -22.87
C VAL A 77 -8.32 1.57 -21.89
N ASP A 78 -7.57 2.49 -21.27
CA ASP A 78 -6.56 2.15 -20.28
C ASP A 78 -7.16 1.55 -19.01
N ILE A 79 -8.31 2.03 -18.55
CA ILE A 79 -9.05 1.41 -17.44
C ILE A 79 -9.42 -0.04 -17.76
N VAL A 80 -9.97 -0.30 -18.96
CA VAL A 80 -10.35 -1.65 -19.38
C VAL A 80 -9.13 -2.57 -19.46
N LYS A 81 -8.07 -2.13 -20.14
CA LYS A 81 -6.80 -2.89 -20.23
C LYS A 81 -6.21 -3.18 -18.85
N SER A 82 -6.19 -2.17 -17.97
CA SER A 82 -5.71 -2.30 -16.60
C SER A 82 -6.56 -3.27 -15.79
N SER A 83 -7.88 -3.23 -15.95
CA SER A 83 -8.81 -4.13 -15.25
C SER A 83 -8.59 -5.59 -15.67
N ILE A 84 -8.46 -5.85 -16.98
CA ILE A 84 -8.15 -7.18 -17.51
C ILE A 84 -6.79 -7.66 -17.01
N LYS A 85 -5.77 -6.82 -17.13
CA LYS A 85 -4.40 -7.13 -16.68
C LYS A 85 -4.34 -7.49 -15.20
N MET A 86 -5.04 -6.73 -14.37
CA MET A 86 -5.05 -6.94 -12.92
C MET A 86 -6.09 -7.98 -12.46
N ASP A 87 -6.92 -8.49 -13.38
CA ASP A 87 -8.08 -9.33 -13.05
C ASP A 87 -8.95 -8.70 -11.94
N CYS A 88 -9.15 -7.39 -12.06
CA CYS A 88 -9.75 -6.58 -11.04
C CYS A 88 -10.63 -5.49 -11.65
N PHE A 89 -11.92 -5.55 -11.39
CA PHE A 89 -12.93 -4.70 -12.02
C PHE A 89 -13.65 -3.84 -10.99
N PHE A 90 -14.09 -2.65 -11.43
CA PHE A 90 -14.90 -1.71 -10.64
C PHE A 90 -14.23 -1.22 -9.35
N ILE A 91 -12.90 -1.10 -9.38
CA ILE A 91 -12.13 -0.54 -8.27
C ILE A 91 -11.42 0.74 -8.70
N GLU A 92 -11.44 1.72 -7.84
CA GLU A 92 -10.73 2.99 -8.06
C GLU A 92 -9.22 2.76 -8.00
N GLY A 93 -8.45 3.50 -8.81
CA GLY A 93 -6.98 3.38 -8.84
C GLY A 93 -6.44 2.21 -9.68
N ILE A 94 -7.29 1.44 -10.38
CA ILE A 94 -6.85 0.26 -11.15
C ILE A 94 -5.79 0.55 -12.21
N ARG A 95 -5.81 1.75 -12.80
CA ARG A 95 -4.78 2.19 -13.75
C ARG A 95 -3.41 2.26 -13.06
N TRP A 96 -3.36 2.93 -11.92
CA TRP A 96 -2.14 3.00 -11.13
C TRP A 96 -1.65 1.58 -10.78
N ALA A 97 -2.53 0.69 -10.34
CA ALA A 97 -2.17 -0.68 -10.00
C ALA A 97 -1.51 -1.41 -11.17
N ALA A 98 -2.06 -1.29 -12.38
CA ALA A 98 -1.52 -1.96 -13.55
C ALA A 98 -0.12 -1.44 -13.92
N HIS A 99 0.08 -0.13 -13.89
CA HIS A 99 1.38 0.49 -14.18
C HIS A 99 2.39 0.25 -13.04
N ALA A 100 1.96 0.26 -11.77
CA ALA A 100 2.78 -0.12 -10.63
C ALA A 100 3.23 -1.59 -10.70
N TYR A 101 2.35 -2.48 -11.13
CA TYR A 101 2.68 -3.89 -11.34
C TYR A 101 3.73 -4.08 -12.43
N ASP A 102 3.63 -3.36 -13.56
CA ASP A 102 4.64 -3.42 -14.62
C ASP A 102 6.01 -2.94 -14.13
N LEU A 103 6.02 -1.84 -13.41
CA LEU A 103 7.24 -1.30 -12.81
C LEU A 103 7.83 -2.29 -11.79
N ALA A 104 6.99 -2.86 -10.93
CA ALA A 104 7.41 -3.86 -9.96
C ALA A 104 8.00 -5.12 -10.62
N CYS A 105 7.38 -5.61 -11.70
CA CYS A 105 7.95 -6.72 -12.47
C CYS A 105 9.34 -6.39 -13.01
N LYS A 106 9.51 -5.23 -13.66
CA LYS A 106 10.81 -4.78 -14.18
C LYS A 106 11.88 -4.69 -13.08
N LEU A 107 11.50 -4.21 -11.90
CA LEU A 107 12.43 -4.16 -10.75
C LEU A 107 12.80 -5.55 -10.26
N CYS A 108 11.86 -6.47 -10.18
CA CYS A 108 12.12 -7.86 -9.79
C CYS A 108 12.94 -8.65 -10.83
N ASP A 109 12.84 -8.32 -12.12
CA ASP A 109 13.66 -8.92 -13.15
C ASP A 109 15.15 -8.47 -13.05
N GLY A 110 15.39 -7.23 -12.58
CA GLY A 110 16.74 -6.65 -12.45
C GLY A 110 17.35 -6.73 -11.05
N LYS A 111 16.55 -6.99 -10.02
CA LYS A 111 16.97 -6.98 -8.62
C LYS A 111 16.31 -8.12 -7.84
N LYS A 112 17.08 -8.74 -6.95
CA LYS A 112 16.54 -9.75 -6.03
C LYS A 112 15.99 -9.08 -4.78
N TYR A 113 14.69 -9.21 -4.53
CA TYR A 113 14.04 -8.79 -3.28
C TYR A 113 13.76 -10.01 -2.40
N ASP A 114 13.95 -9.84 -1.11
CA ASP A 114 13.63 -10.86 -0.11
C ASP A 114 12.14 -10.87 0.24
N VAL A 115 11.52 -9.68 0.24
CA VAL A 115 10.12 -9.47 0.64
C VAL A 115 9.48 -8.37 -0.20
N ILE A 116 8.22 -8.59 -0.56
CA ILE A 116 7.31 -7.54 -1.01
C ILE A 116 6.51 -7.07 0.21
N MET A 117 6.45 -5.77 0.43
CA MET A 117 5.57 -5.18 1.43
C MET A 117 4.64 -4.19 0.78
N THR A 118 3.35 -4.33 1.02
CA THR A 118 2.34 -3.38 0.52
C THR A 118 1.63 -2.70 1.67
N ARG A 119 1.29 -1.42 1.51
CA ARG A 119 0.62 -0.65 2.56
C ARG A 119 -0.52 0.19 2.01
N SER A 120 -1.67 0.15 2.70
CA SER A 120 -2.80 1.07 2.46
C SER A 120 -2.41 2.52 2.87
N PRO A 121 -3.12 3.59 2.46
CA PRO A 121 -4.59 3.64 2.32
C PRO A 121 -5.02 3.13 0.95
N SER A 122 -6.21 2.70 0.85
CA SER A 122 -6.82 1.94 -0.23
C SER A 122 -6.24 0.52 -0.42
N ASP A 123 -7.06 -0.37 -0.95
CA ASP A 123 -6.67 -1.77 -1.13
C ASP A 123 -5.83 -2.00 -2.40
N ILE A 124 -5.61 -0.94 -3.19
CA ILE A 124 -4.96 -1.00 -4.50
C ILE A 124 -3.51 -1.50 -4.44
N PRO A 125 -2.64 -1.04 -3.53
CA PRO A 125 -1.29 -1.60 -3.40
C PRO A 125 -1.30 -3.09 -3.10
N HIS A 126 -2.29 -3.57 -2.33
CA HIS A 126 -2.40 -4.98 -1.98
C HIS A 126 -2.73 -5.86 -3.19
N ILE A 127 -3.53 -5.35 -4.14
CA ILE A 127 -3.80 -6.05 -5.41
C ILE A 127 -2.50 -6.19 -6.24
N VAL A 128 -1.65 -5.17 -6.24
CA VAL A 128 -0.32 -5.24 -6.87
C VAL A 128 0.54 -6.30 -6.18
N GLY A 129 0.61 -6.26 -4.86
CA GLY A 129 1.36 -7.23 -4.05
C GLY A 129 0.91 -8.66 -4.28
N TYR A 130 -0.40 -8.91 -4.29
CA TYR A 130 -0.98 -10.21 -4.60
C TYR A 130 -0.52 -10.76 -5.96
N LYS A 131 -0.67 -9.96 -7.03
CA LYS A 131 -0.27 -10.41 -8.37
C LYS A 131 1.23 -10.59 -8.51
N LEU A 132 2.01 -9.70 -7.91
CA LEU A 132 3.46 -9.76 -7.97
C LEU A 132 3.99 -10.97 -7.21
N SER A 133 3.55 -11.20 -5.98
CA SER A 133 3.93 -12.38 -5.19
C SER A 133 3.58 -13.68 -5.90
N LYS A 134 2.37 -13.76 -6.47
CA LYS A 134 1.95 -14.93 -7.26
C LYS A 134 2.82 -15.18 -8.50
N LYS A 135 3.31 -14.11 -9.16
CA LYS A 135 4.18 -14.23 -10.33
C LYS A 135 5.61 -14.62 -9.97
N THR A 136 6.15 -14.01 -8.90
CA THR A 136 7.58 -14.08 -8.55
C THR A 136 7.90 -15.14 -7.50
N GLY A 137 6.92 -15.58 -6.72
CA GLY A 137 7.12 -16.44 -5.54
C GLY A 137 7.72 -15.71 -4.34
N ILE A 138 7.99 -14.40 -4.43
CA ILE A 138 8.53 -13.61 -3.31
C ILE A 138 7.47 -13.50 -2.23
N LYS A 139 7.88 -13.68 -0.98
CA LYS A 139 7.03 -13.54 0.20
C LYS A 139 6.41 -12.15 0.29
N TRP A 140 5.13 -12.09 0.63
CA TRP A 140 4.37 -10.85 0.66
C TRP A 140 3.76 -10.55 2.02
N ILE A 141 4.06 -9.37 2.55
CA ILE A 141 3.47 -8.79 3.75
C ILE A 141 2.49 -7.69 3.34
N SER A 142 1.24 -7.81 3.76
CA SER A 142 0.23 -6.76 3.59
C SER A 142 0.01 -5.99 4.88
N ASN A 143 0.28 -4.68 4.86
CA ASN A 143 0.07 -3.79 6.00
C ASN A 143 -1.20 -2.96 5.78
N TRP A 144 -2.18 -3.13 6.65
CA TRP A 144 -3.52 -2.56 6.56
C TRP A 144 -3.72 -1.45 7.58
N ASN A 145 -3.90 -0.20 7.13
CA ASN A 145 -4.23 0.93 8.01
C ASN A 145 -5.72 1.19 8.04
N ASP A 146 -6.31 1.49 6.87
CA ASP A 146 -7.71 1.87 6.69
C ASP A 146 -8.36 1.02 5.61
N PRO A 147 -8.68 -0.26 5.89
CA PRO A 147 -9.35 -1.12 4.92
C PRO A 147 -10.76 -0.62 4.63
N ALA A 148 -11.03 -0.32 3.36
CA ALA A 148 -12.28 0.32 2.93
C ALA A 148 -13.52 -0.59 3.07
N ALA A 149 -13.33 -1.91 3.05
CA ALA A 149 -14.44 -2.87 3.13
C ALA A 149 -14.73 -3.35 4.55
N THR A 150 -13.83 -3.08 5.48
CA THR A 150 -13.99 -3.43 6.90
C THR A 150 -15.18 -2.67 7.52
N ILE A 151 -15.90 -3.34 8.39
CA ILE A 151 -17.01 -2.74 9.12
C ILE A 151 -16.44 -1.96 10.30
N TRP A 152 -16.37 -0.64 10.13
CA TRP A 152 -15.97 0.27 11.19
C TRP A 152 -17.15 0.63 12.09
N PRO A 153 -16.95 0.85 13.41
CA PRO A 153 -18.00 1.37 14.28
C PRO A 153 -18.36 2.81 13.91
N GLU A 154 -19.60 3.22 14.19
CA GLU A 154 -20.00 4.62 14.05
C GLU A 154 -19.14 5.53 14.96
N PRO A 155 -18.79 6.75 14.52
CA PRO A 155 -19.18 7.42 13.27
C PRO A 155 -18.24 7.13 12.06
N TYR A 156 -17.35 6.15 12.16
CA TYR A 156 -16.28 5.87 11.18
C TYR A 156 -16.71 4.92 10.06
N THR A 157 -17.98 4.53 10.03
CA THR A 157 -18.53 3.63 9.02
C THR A 157 -18.54 4.27 7.63
N TYR A 158 -17.94 3.61 6.64
CA TYR A 158 -18.01 4.04 5.24
C TYR A 158 -19.35 3.66 4.60
N HIS A 159 -20.09 4.66 4.13
CA HIS A 159 -21.37 4.47 3.46
C HIS A 159 -21.20 4.23 1.95
N PHE A 160 -20.85 3.01 1.58
CA PHE A 160 -20.79 2.59 0.17
C PHE A 160 -22.08 1.93 -0.30
N SER A 161 -22.36 2.01 -1.60
CA SER A 161 -23.41 1.19 -2.20
C SER A 161 -23.13 -0.30 -1.98
N LYS A 162 -24.19 -1.12 -1.85
CA LYS A 162 -24.05 -2.58 -1.65
C LYS A 162 -23.16 -3.24 -2.72
N ARG A 163 -23.22 -2.76 -3.98
CA ARG A 163 -22.36 -3.25 -5.08
C ARG A 163 -20.90 -2.91 -4.84
N LYS A 164 -20.57 -1.66 -4.50
CA LYS A 164 -19.21 -1.22 -4.22
C LYS A 164 -18.62 -1.98 -3.03
N LEU A 165 -19.37 -2.09 -1.94
CA LEU A 165 -18.93 -2.80 -0.75
C LEU A 165 -18.67 -4.30 -1.03
N ARG A 166 -19.52 -4.96 -1.82
CA ARG A 166 -19.30 -6.37 -2.22
C ARG A 166 -18.00 -6.53 -3.02
N THR A 167 -17.73 -5.60 -3.93
CA THR A 167 -16.48 -5.59 -4.73
C THR A 167 -15.26 -5.40 -3.84
N LEU A 168 -15.28 -4.41 -2.97
CA LEU A 168 -14.17 -4.14 -2.04
C LEU A 168 -13.90 -5.35 -1.12
N ARG A 169 -14.94 -5.94 -0.51
CA ARG A 169 -14.83 -7.15 0.33
C ARG A 169 -14.25 -8.34 -0.42
N ARG A 170 -14.57 -8.50 -1.70
CA ARG A 170 -14.00 -9.57 -2.52
C ARG A 170 -12.49 -9.41 -2.64
N TYR A 171 -11.99 -8.21 -2.92
CA TYR A 171 -10.56 -7.95 -3.09
C TYR A 171 -9.81 -7.90 -1.75
N GLU A 172 -10.40 -7.32 -0.71
CA GLU A 172 -9.87 -7.38 0.64
C GLU A 172 -9.65 -8.84 1.08
N ARG A 173 -10.70 -9.66 0.97
CA ARG A 173 -10.59 -11.09 1.28
C ARG A 173 -9.52 -11.79 0.45
N LEU A 174 -9.46 -11.53 -0.86
CA LEU A 174 -8.47 -12.12 -1.76
C LEU A 174 -7.04 -11.79 -1.28
N CYS A 175 -6.78 -10.54 -0.97
CA CYS A 175 -5.48 -10.08 -0.50
C CYS A 175 -5.12 -10.68 0.86
N LEU A 176 -6.04 -10.63 1.83
CA LEU A 176 -5.84 -11.21 3.16
C LEU A 176 -5.58 -12.72 3.12
N MET A 177 -6.25 -13.45 2.21
CA MET A 177 -6.05 -14.89 2.07
C MET A 177 -4.67 -15.25 1.49
N ASN A 178 -4.12 -14.45 0.62
CA ASN A 178 -2.93 -14.78 -0.17
C ASN A 178 -1.63 -14.14 0.35
N SER A 179 -1.69 -13.13 1.22
CA SER A 179 -0.49 -12.60 1.85
C SER A 179 0.13 -13.63 2.82
N ASP A 180 1.45 -13.68 2.92
CA ASP A 180 2.16 -14.57 3.85
C ASP A 180 2.05 -14.07 5.30
N ALA A 181 2.05 -12.75 5.48
CA ALA A 181 1.81 -12.11 6.77
C ALA A 181 0.94 -10.86 6.61
N ILE A 182 0.24 -10.52 7.68
CA ILE A 182 -0.66 -9.36 7.76
C ILE A 182 -0.21 -8.51 8.94
N THR A 183 -0.10 -7.20 8.72
CA THR A 183 0.18 -6.26 9.79
C THR A 183 -0.85 -5.15 9.82
N TYR A 184 -1.08 -4.58 11.00
CA TYR A 184 -2.05 -3.52 11.24
C TYR A 184 -1.57 -2.60 12.37
N PRO A 185 -2.04 -1.33 12.45
CA PRO A 185 -1.51 -0.36 13.42
C PRO A 185 -2.03 -0.54 14.85
N ALA A 186 -3.14 -1.27 15.04
CA ALA A 186 -3.74 -1.48 16.35
C ALA A 186 -4.47 -2.83 16.43
N GLU A 187 -4.39 -3.52 17.57
CA GLU A 187 -5.03 -4.82 17.79
C GLU A 187 -6.56 -4.75 17.65
N THR A 188 -7.16 -3.58 17.86
CA THR A 188 -8.58 -3.36 17.56
C THR A 188 -8.91 -3.71 16.11
N LEU A 189 -8.11 -3.25 15.15
CA LEU A 189 -8.30 -3.59 13.75
C LEU A 189 -8.05 -5.08 13.50
N GLY A 190 -7.01 -5.65 14.11
CA GLY A 190 -6.73 -7.08 14.06
C GLY A 190 -7.90 -7.93 14.56
N SER A 191 -8.54 -7.51 15.64
CA SER A 191 -9.72 -8.17 16.21
C SER A 191 -10.93 -8.09 15.27
N ILE A 192 -11.17 -6.92 14.64
CA ILE A 192 -12.22 -6.75 13.64
C ILE A 192 -11.98 -7.67 12.44
N PHE A 193 -10.74 -7.74 11.95
CA PHE A 193 -10.37 -8.64 10.86
C PHE A 193 -10.60 -10.12 11.22
N LYS A 194 -10.12 -10.57 12.38
CA LYS A 194 -10.30 -11.96 12.85
C LYS A 194 -11.78 -12.32 13.01
N LYS A 195 -12.60 -11.37 13.49
CA LYS A 195 -14.05 -11.54 13.59
C LYS A 195 -14.73 -11.64 12.22
N THR A 196 -14.26 -10.84 11.24
CA THR A 196 -14.83 -10.80 9.88
C THR A 196 -14.36 -11.98 9.04
N TYR A 197 -13.11 -12.40 9.21
CA TYR A 197 -12.44 -13.43 8.42
C TYR A 197 -11.83 -14.51 9.31
N SER A 198 -12.57 -15.56 9.60
CA SER A 198 -12.16 -16.64 10.52
C SER A 198 -10.84 -17.32 10.14
N PHE A 199 -10.49 -17.35 8.84
CA PHE A 199 -9.22 -17.93 8.39
C PHE A 199 -7.98 -17.20 8.91
N LEU A 200 -8.12 -15.95 9.36
CA LEU A 200 -7.00 -15.16 9.89
C LEU A 200 -6.49 -15.68 11.24
N SER A 201 -7.28 -16.46 11.96
CA SER A 201 -6.82 -17.12 13.21
C SER A 201 -5.63 -18.06 12.99
N LYS A 202 -5.42 -18.53 11.76
CA LYS A 202 -4.32 -19.44 11.36
C LYS A 202 -3.19 -18.72 10.62
N LYS A 203 -3.27 -17.40 10.47
CA LYS A 203 -2.27 -16.60 9.77
C LYS A 203 -1.35 -15.84 10.72
N LEU A 204 -0.16 -15.56 10.24
CA LEU A 204 0.74 -14.63 10.93
C LEU A 204 0.16 -13.20 10.81
N CYS A 205 -0.39 -12.72 11.91
CA CYS A 205 -0.95 -11.38 12.05
C CYS A 205 -0.22 -10.68 13.18
N MET A 206 0.23 -9.44 12.94
CA MET A 206 1.05 -8.70 13.90
C MET A 206 0.64 -7.23 13.93
N GLU A 207 0.54 -6.68 15.13
CA GLU A 207 0.43 -5.24 15.33
C GLU A 207 1.78 -4.57 15.05
N ILE A 208 1.77 -3.52 14.22
CA ILE A 208 2.89 -2.59 14.02
C ILE A 208 2.33 -1.18 14.19
N PRO A 209 2.43 -0.59 15.37
CA PRO A 209 1.91 0.75 15.65
C PRO A 209 2.53 1.81 14.75
N HIS A 210 1.85 2.94 14.59
CA HIS A 210 2.43 4.10 13.95
C HIS A 210 3.65 4.59 14.72
N ILE A 211 4.75 4.79 14.01
CA ILE A 211 6.03 5.19 14.61
C ILE A 211 5.98 6.69 14.93
N ALA A 212 6.21 7.04 16.19
CA ALA A 212 6.50 8.39 16.59
C ALA A 212 8.00 8.69 16.40
N LEU A 213 8.31 9.85 15.84
CA LEU A 213 9.69 10.36 15.82
C LEU A 213 9.87 11.24 17.05
N ILE A 214 10.64 10.77 18.00
CA ILE A 214 10.80 11.42 19.32
C ILE A 214 11.72 12.63 19.26
N GLU A 215 12.60 12.71 18.26
CA GLU A 215 13.65 13.74 18.16
C GLU A 215 13.16 15.19 18.03
N GLY A 216 11.87 15.43 17.77
CA GLY A 216 11.26 16.77 17.73
C GLY A 216 10.50 17.20 18.98
N ILE A 217 10.33 16.33 19.96
CA ILE A 217 9.45 16.58 21.12
C ILE A 217 10.27 17.10 22.34
N VAL A 218 11.58 16.95 22.32
CA VAL A 218 12.45 17.27 23.48
C VAL A 218 13.02 18.70 23.47
N GLN A 219 12.65 19.54 22.48
CA GLN A 219 13.12 20.93 22.37
C GLN A 219 11.98 21.97 22.44
N GLN A 220 11.02 21.79 23.34
CA GLN A 220 10.11 22.87 23.76
C GLN A 220 10.16 23.06 25.26
#